data_bd312d9e2d200a7e4dde1386672946a4
#
_entry.id   bd312d9e2d200a7e4dde1386672946a4
#
_cell.length_a   1.000
_cell.length_b   1.000
_cell.length_c   1.000
_cell.angle_alpha   90.00
_cell.angle_beta   90.00
_cell.angle_gamma   90.00
#
_symmetry.space_group_name_H-M   'P 1'
#
loop_
_entity.id
_entity.type
_entity.pdbx_description
1 polymer ?
#
loop_
_entity_poly.entity_id
_entity_poly.type
_entity_poly.pdbx_seq_one_letter_code
_entity_poly.pdbx_strand_id
1 'polypeptide(L)'
;MRWLGLGAVLLVVGCGPTPAAEYGEELFGDSKLSESQYNTFSCATCHSTAATPPQGKVYAGLSLHNVASRPHWWGGYETNLLDAVNFCYTAFMRGVTPLTPDDPKSRALYEYLVSISPDAQAPAQPFTLVKDITDVPRGSAEWGADVYRAACQDCHGEAHTGKGRPSKLAPILPEVAADYGVAFPGVAPGLVFIEKVRHGRFFGVGGNMPLYAREALSDKDLGALLAYFEL
;
A
#
# COMPACT_ATOMS: atom_id res chain seq x y z
N MET A 1 -17.45 17.28 -66.76
CA MET A 1 -16.47 16.50 -65.94
C MET A 1 -16.62 16.93 -64.48
N ARG A 2 -17.25 16.07 -63.64
CA ARG A 2 -17.44 16.32 -62.20
C ARG A 2 -16.41 15.50 -61.44
N TRP A 3 -15.53 16.18 -60.70
CA TRP A 3 -14.58 15.54 -59.83
C TRP A 3 -15.25 15.23 -58.51
N LEU A 4 -15.41 13.97 -58.18
CA LEU A 4 -15.80 13.46 -56.88
C LEU A 4 -14.55 13.38 -56.00
N GLY A 5 -14.44 14.31 -55.06
CA GLY A 5 -13.42 14.24 -54.02
C GLY A 5 -13.75 13.13 -53.00
N LEU A 6 -12.96 12.08 -52.94
CA LEU A 6 -12.98 11.14 -51.81
C LEU A 6 -12.35 11.82 -50.60
N GLY A 7 -13.19 12.21 -49.64
CA GLY A 7 -12.72 12.60 -48.34
C GLY A 7 -12.26 11.36 -47.53
N ALA A 8 -10.98 11.24 -47.27
CA ALA A 8 -10.45 10.25 -46.35
C ALA A 8 -10.84 10.68 -44.91
N VAL A 9 -11.71 9.90 -44.31
CA VAL A 9 -12.01 10.00 -42.87
C VAL A 9 -10.84 9.38 -42.12
N LEU A 10 -9.97 10.20 -41.57
CA LEU A 10 -8.96 9.77 -40.60
C LEU A 10 -9.70 9.42 -39.29
N LEU A 11 -9.88 8.14 -39.00
CA LEU A 11 -10.25 7.64 -37.70
C LEU A 11 -9.07 7.90 -36.75
N VAL A 12 -9.17 8.95 -35.95
CA VAL A 12 -8.27 9.13 -34.79
C VAL A 12 -8.69 8.09 -33.77
N VAL A 13 -7.95 6.97 -33.72
CA VAL A 13 -8.06 6.02 -32.61
C VAL A 13 -7.54 6.74 -31.38
N GLY A 14 -8.45 7.21 -30.54
CA GLY A 14 -8.09 7.84 -29.26
C GLY A 14 -7.39 6.79 -28.38
N CYS A 15 -6.18 7.10 -27.89
CA CYS A 15 -5.50 6.35 -26.84
C CYS A 15 -6.22 6.59 -25.48
N GLY A 16 -7.46 6.11 -25.36
CA GLY A 16 -8.16 6.02 -24.09
C GLY A 16 -7.92 4.65 -23.43
N PRO A 17 -8.21 4.52 -22.12
CA PRO A 17 -8.16 3.22 -21.45
C PRO A 17 -9.09 2.21 -22.16
N THR A 18 -8.69 0.94 -22.15
CA THR A 18 -9.55 -0.13 -22.65
C THR A 18 -10.66 -0.42 -21.64
N PRO A 19 -11.81 -1.00 -22.04
CA PRO A 19 -12.84 -1.42 -21.09
C PRO A 19 -12.32 -2.38 -20.02
N ALA A 20 -11.30 -3.18 -20.33
CA ALA A 20 -10.63 -4.03 -19.35
C ALA A 20 -9.82 -3.22 -18.33
N ALA A 21 -9.12 -2.17 -18.76
CA ALA A 21 -8.38 -1.29 -17.85
C ALA A 21 -9.32 -0.47 -16.95
N GLU A 22 -10.46 -0.02 -17.45
CA GLU A 22 -11.49 0.66 -16.64
C GLU A 22 -12.03 -0.26 -15.54
N TYR A 23 -12.36 -1.51 -15.88
CA TYR A 23 -12.75 -2.51 -14.89
C TYR A 23 -11.62 -2.82 -13.91
N GLY A 24 -10.37 -2.85 -14.36
CA GLY A 24 -9.19 -3.01 -13.52
C GLY A 24 -9.02 -1.87 -12.51
N GLU A 25 -9.32 -0.62 -12.90
CA GLU A 25 -9.34 0.54 -12.02
C GLU A 25 -10.42 0.43 -10.94
N GLU A 26 -11.62 -0.02 -11.31
CA GLU A 26 -12.68 -0.31 -10.34
C GLU A 26 -12.23 -1.35 -9.31
N LEU A 27 -11.66 -2.47 -9.78
CA LEU A 27 -11.14 -3.52 -8.91
C LEU A 27 -10.00 -3.03 -8.00
N PHE A 28 -9.15 -2.14 -8.49
CA PHE A 28 -8.07 -1.54 -7.72
C PHE A 28 -8.58 -0.75 -6.51
N GLY A 29 -9.73 -0.09 -6.64
CA GLY A 29 -10.42 0.65 -5.58
C GLY A 29 -11.34 -0.21 -4.70
N ASP A 30 -11.63 -1.46 -5.09
CA ASP A 30 -12.65 -2.27 -4.43
C ASP A 30 -12.08 -3.15 -3.32
N SER A 31 -12.48 -2.88 -2.08
CA SER A 31 -12.13 -3.74 -0.94
C SER A 31 -12.81 -5.11 -0.97
N LYS A 32 -13.87 -5.27 -1.77
CA LYS A 32 -14.58 -6.56 -1.93
C LYS A 32 -13.91 -7.48 -2.95
N LEU A 33 -12.86 -7.03 -3.64
CA LEU A 33 -12.11 -7.84 -4.58
C LEU A 33 -11.69 -9.20 -3.97
N SER A 34 -11.29 -9.22 -2.70
CA SER A 34 -10.86 -10.43 -2.01
C SER A 34 -12.01 -11.35 -1.55
N GLU A 35 -13.26 -10.90 -1.66
CA GLU A 35 -14.46 -11.64 -1.20
C GLU A 35 -14.47 -11.95 0.32
N SER A 36 -13.48 -11.51 1.06
CA SER A 36 -13.40 -11.71 2.50
C SER A 36 -14.24 -10.68 3.24
N GLN A 37 -15.18 -11.13 4.07
CA GLN A 37 -15.98 -10.26 4.94
C GLN A 37 -15.16 -9.51 6.00
N TYR A 38 -13.92 -9.93 6.23
CA TYR A 38 -13.00 -9.31 7.21
C TYR A 38 -12.01 -8.35 6.55
N ASN A 39 -12.05 -8.22 5.23
CA ASN A 39 -11.20 -7.28 4.52
C ASN A 39 -11.84 -5.89 4.45
N THR A 40 -11.03 -4.87 4.69
CA THR A 40 -11.42 -3.47 4.53
C THR A 40 -10.45 -2.72 3.59
N PHE A 41 -9.45 -3.43 3.05
CA PHE A 41 -8.40 -2.86 2.22
C PHE A 41 -8.71 -3.09 0.73
N SER A 42 -8.39 -2.08 -0.07
CA SER A 42 -8.20 -2.19 -1.51
C SER A 42 -6.74 -1.92 -1.85
N CYS A 43 -6.33 -2.11 -3.10
CA CYS A 43 -4.98 -1.73 -3.54
C CYS A 43 -4.74 -0.22 -3.31
N ALA A 44 -5.76 0.61 -3.59
CA ALA A 44 -5.73 2.06 -3.37
C ALA A 44 -5.57 2.47 -1.90
N THR A 45 -5.89 1.60 -0.94
CA THR A 45 -5.67 1.86 0.49
C THR A 45 -4.17 1.99 0.80
N CYS A 46 -3.34 1.17 0.16
CA CYS A 46 -1.91 1.09 0.43
C CYS A 46 -1.04 1.72 -0.66
N HIS A 47 -1.56 1.93 -1.87
CA HIS A 47 -0.77 2.38 -3.01
C HIS A 47 -1.36 3.62 -3.69
N SER A 48 -0.49 4.57 -4.05
CA SER A 48 -0.79 5.61 -5.03
C SER A 48 -0.47 5.10 -6.44
N THR A 49 -1.20 5.57 -7.44
CA THR A 49 -0.90 5.35 -8.87
C THR A 49 -0.18 6.53 -9.50
N ALA A 50 -0.06 7.65 -8.78
CA ALA A 50 0.66 8.83 -9.24
C ALA A 50 2.17 8.63 -9.12
N ALA A 51 2.95 9.21 -10.05
CA ALA A 51 4.42 9.19 -9.98
C ALA A 51 4.95 9.80 -8.67
N THR A 52 4.28 10.84 -8.19
CA THR A 52 4.52 11.43 -6.86
C THR A 52 3.24 11.32 -6.06
N PRO A 53 3.25 10.63 -4.91
CA PRO A 53 2.08 10.56 -4.04
C PRO A 53 1.58 11.94 -3.60
N PRO A 54 0.28 12.10 -3.35
CA PRO A 54 -0.29 13.36 -2.85
C PRO A 54 0.40 13.83 -1.56
N GLN A 55 0.58 15.15 -1.43
CA GLN A 55 1.10 15.73 -0.19
C GLN A 55 0.18 15.41 0.99
N GLY A 56 0.77 15.21 2.17
CA GLY A 56 0.04 14.93 3.40
C GLY A 56 -0.50 13.50 3.49
N LYS A 57 -0.11 12.62 2.57
CA LYS A 57 -0.44 11.19 2.60
C LYS A 57 0.82 10.35 2.51
N VAL A 58 0.96 9.41 3.41
CA VAL A 58 2.02 8.40 3.42
C VAL A 58 1.37 7.03 3.25
N TYR A 59 1.64 6.41 2.12
CA TYR A 59 1.15 5.07 1.81
C TYR A 59 2.11 4.01 2.34
N ALA A 60 1.58 2.90 2.84
CA ALA A 60 2.42 1.77 3.26
C ALA A 60 3.14 1.12 2.07
N GLY A 61 2.44 1.04 0.93
CA GLY A 61 2.99 0.55 -0.32
C GLY A 61 3.57 1.70 -1.16
N LEU A 62 4.65 1.42 -1.88
CA LEU A 62 5.24 2.36 -2.81
C LEU A 62 4.30 2.65 -3.99
N SER A 63 4.50 3.79 -4.68
CA SER A 63 3.70 4.14 -5.86
C SER A 63 3.71 3.02 -6.91
N LEU A 64 2.56 2.74 -7.51
CA LEU A 64 2.43 1.78 -8.61
C LEU A 64 2.58 2.43 -10.00
N HIS A 65 2.91 3.72 -10.09
CA HIS A 65 3.29 4.31 -11.37
C HIS A 65 4.43 3.52 -12.00
N ASN A 66 4.30 3.12 -13.25
CA ASN A 66 5.23 2.27 -14.00
C ASN A 66 5.42 0.84 -13.43
N VAL A 67 4.48 0.33 -12.63
CA VAL A 67 4.66 -0.96 -11.95
C VAL A 67 4.79 -2.14 -12.91
N ALA A 68 4.07 -2.14 -14.04
CA ALA A 68 4.08 -3.24 -15.00
C ALA A 68 5.39 -3.36 -15.80
N SER A 69 6.18 -2.29 -15.83
CA SER A 69 7.44 -2.24 -16.61
C SER A 69 8.69 -2.48 -15.77
N ARG A 70 8.55 -2.67 -14.44
CA ARG A 70 9.69 -2.88 -13.55
C ARG A 70 10.25 -4.30 -13.68
N PRO A 71 11.57 -4.48 -13.53
CA PRO A 71 12.19 -5.80 -13.63
C PRO A 71 11.91 -6.73 -12.45
N HIS A 72 11.54 -6.17 -11.29
CA HIS A 72 11.22 -6.93 -10.08
C HIS A 72 10.49 -6.06 -9.04
N TRP A 73 9.90 -6.71 -8.05
CA TRP A 73 9.15 -6.13 -6.93
C TRP A 73 9.68 -6.66 -5.59
N TRP A 74 9.22 -6.09 -4.48
CA TRP A 74 9.58 -6.50 -3.12
C TRP A 74 11.10 -6.58 -2.89
N GLY A 75 11.86 -5.57 -3.40
CA GLY A 75 13.31 -5.55 -3.27
C GLY A 75 14.04 -6.66 -4.04
N GLY A 76 13.40 -7.22 -5.07
CA GLY A 76 13.96 -8.32 -5.89
C GLY A 76 13.50 -9.71 -5.46
N TYR A 77 12.62 -9.80 -4.44
CA TYR A 77 12.07 -11.09 -4.01
C TYR A 77 11.11 -11.67 -5.06
N GLU A 78 10.29 -10.81 -5.68
CA GLU A 78 9.37 -11.20 -6.73
C GLU A 78 9.82 -10.70 -8.10
N THR A 79 9.80 -11.57 -9.08
CA THR A 79 10.15 -11.27 -10.48
C THR A 79 8.94 -11.45 -11.43
N ASN A 80 7.78 -11.83 -10.88
CA ASN A 80 6.51 -11.93 -11.58
C ASN A 80 5.51 -10.96 -10.95
N LEU A 81 4.89 -10.09 -11.77
CA LEU A 81 3.94 -9.08 -11.27
C LEU A 81 2.70 -9.71 -10.63
N LEU A 82 2.18 -10.80 -11.20
CA LEU A 82 1.01 -11.46 -10.63
C LEU A 82 1.32 -12.06 -9.26
N ASP A 83 2.50 -12.61 -9.05
CA ASP A 83 2.92 -13.14 -7.75
C ASP A 83 3.08 -12.01 -6.73
N ALA A 84 3.64 -10.87 -7.15
CA ALA A 84 3.72 -9.67 -6.31
C ALA A 84 2.33 -9.13 -5.93
N VAL A 85 1.36 -9.13 -6.86
CA VAL A 85 -0.05 -8.78 -6.61
C VAL A 85 -0.70 -9.78 -5.67
N ASN A 86 -0.51 -11.08 -5.91
CA ASN A 86 -1.06 -12.15 -5.09
C ASN A 86 -0.54 -12.12 -3.67
N PHE A 87 0.71 -11.69 -3.48
CA PHE A 87 1.24 -11.48 -2.14
C PHE A 87 0.39 -10.46 -1.37
N CYS A 88 0.15 -9.27 -1.94
CA CYS A 88 -0.71 -8.25 -1.31
C CYS A 88 -2.15 -8.76 -1.12
N TYR A 89 -2.70 -9.42 -2.15
CA TYR A 89 -4.06 -9.93 -2.16
C TYR A 89 -4.31 -10.96 -1.04
N THR A 90 -3.41 -11.90 -0.86
CA THR A 90 -3.55 -12.95 0.17
C THR A 90 -3.13 -12.49 1.56
N ALA A 91 -2.00 -11.78 1.68
CA ALA A 91 -1.45 -11.40 2.97
C ALA A 91 -2.23 -10.26 3.64
N PHE A 92 -2.63 -9.24 2.88
CA PHE A 92 -3.25 -8.04 3.45
C PHE A 92 -4.75 -7.97 3.19
N MET A 93 -5.22 -8.32 2.00
CA MET A 93 -6.65 -8.29 1.66
C MET A 93 -7.38 -9.59 2.04
N ARG A 94 -6.69 -10.57 2.63
CA ARG A 94 -7.28 -11.85 3.06
C ARG A 94 -7.91 -12.68 1.94
N GLY A 95 -7.44 -12.55 0.72
CA GLY A 95 -7.85 -13.41 -0.39
C GLY A 95 -7.50 -14.87 -0.09
N VAL A 96 -8.47 -15.75 -0.21
CA VAL A 96 -8.29 -17.19 0.12
C VAL A 96 -7.60 -17.93 -1.01
N THR A 97 -8.04 -17.65 -2.23
CA THR A 97 -7.49 -18.30 -3.44
C THR A 97 -6.71 -17.26 -4.24
N PRO A 98 -5.42 -17.45 -4.49
CA PRO A 98 -4.65 -16.54 -5.33
C PRO A 98 -5.29 -16.37 -6.71
N LEU A 99 -5.16 -15.17 -7.27
CA LEU A 99 -5.59 -14.87 -8.63
C LEU A 99 -4.73 -15.66 -9.63
N THR A 100 -5.34 -16.19 -10.68
CA THR A 100 -4.65 -16.92 -11.74
C THR A 100 -4.53 -16.05 -13.00
N PRO A 101 -3.61 -16.36 -13.93
CA PRO A 101 -3.49 -15.62 -15.20
C PRO A 101 -4.78 -15.61 -16.04
N ASP A 102 -5.61 -16.65 -15.91
CA ASP A 102 -6.85 -16.80 -16.66
C ASP A 102 -8.06 -16.15 -15.99
N ASP A 103 -7.92 -15.70 -14.74
CA ASP A 103 -8.98 -14.98 -14.02
C ASP A 103 -9.27 -13.64 -14.71
N PRO A 104 -10.54 -13.35 -15.06
CA PRO A 104 -10.91 -12.06 -15.64
C PRO A 104 -10.53 -10.86 -14.78
N LYS A 105 -10.60 -10.97 -13.44
CA LYS A 105 -10.20 -9.92 -12.49
C LYS A 105 -8.69 -9.67 -12.58
N SER A 106 -7.90 -10.73 -12.64
CA SER A 106 -6.44 -10.66 -12.77
C SER A 106 -6.03 -9.95 -14.07
N ARG A 107 -6.66 -10.32 -15.19
CA ARG A 107 -6.40 -9.69 -16.50
C ARG A 107 -6.78 -8.21 -16.48
N ALA A 108 -7.94 -7.87 -15.94
CA ALA A 108 -8.39 -6.48 -15.85
C ALA A 108 -7.43 -5.63 -14.99
N LEU A 109 -7.02 -6.15 -13.81
CA LEU A 109 -6.01 -5.49 -12.97
C LEU A 109 -4.69 -5.31 -13.72
N TYR A 110 -4.24 -6.32 -14.45
CA TYR A 110 -3.01 -6.22 -15.25
C TYR A 110 -3.11 -5.11 -16.31
N GLU A 111 -4.21 -5.07 -17.08
CA GLU A 111 -4.46 -4.02 -18.07
C GLU A 111 -4.46 -2.62 -17.45
N TYR A 112 -5.07 -2.46 -16.28
CA TYR A 112 -5.01 -1.20 -15.54
C TYR A 112 -3.58 -0.86 -15.12
N LEU A 113 -2.83 -1.80 -14.54
CA LEU A 113 -1.45 -1.57 -14.14
C LEU A 113 -0.53 -1.24 -15.34
N VAL A 114 -0.79 -1.83 -16.51
CA VAL A 114 -0.12 -1.46 -17.77
C VAL A 114 -0.48 -0.04 -18.17
N SER A 115 -1.75 0.36 -18.08
CA SER A 115 -2.19 1.71 -18.47
C SER A 115 -1.54 2.84 -17.67
N ILE A 116 -1.15 2.55 -16.43
CA ILE A 116 -0.40 3.50 -15.55
C ILE A 116 1.12 3.33 -15.63
N SER A 117 1.60 2.55 -16.60
CA SER A 117 3.04 2.24 -16.78
C SER A 117 3.56 2.74 -18.14
N PRO A 118 3.60 4.08 -18.36
CA PRO A 118 4.01 4.64 -19.66
C PRO A 118 5.50 4.48 -19.96
N ASP A 119 6.37 4.31 -18.95
CA ASP A 119 7.80 4.10 -19.15
C ASP A 119 8.12 2.60 -19.25
N ALA A 120 8.38 2.14 -20.47
CA ALA A 120 8.70 0.73 -20.74
C ALA A 120 10.03 0.25 -20.14
N GLN A 121 10.88 1.17 -19.65
CA GLN A 121 12.20 0.87 -19.06
C GLN A 121 12.28 1.34 -17.60
N ALA A 122 11.16 1.40 -16.92
CA ALA A 122 11.13 1.86 -15.54
C ALA A 122 12.03 1.02 -14.63
N PRO A 123 12.89 1.65 -13.81
CA PRO A 123 13.72 0.92 -12.87
C PRO A 123 12.89 0.30 -11.75
N ALA A 124 13.42 -0.73 -11.12
CA ALA A 124 12.88 -1.22 -9.87
C ALA A 124 12.93 -0.11 -8.82
N GLN A 125 11.91 -0.07 -7.95
CA GLN A 125 11.92 0.85 -6.82
C GLN A 125 12.77 0.27 -5.68
N PRO A 126 13.54 1.12 -4.98
CA PRO A 126 14.21 0.71 -3.76
C PRO A 126 13.15 0.30 -2.71
N PHE A 127 13.41 -0.81 -2.05
CA PHE A 127 12.55 -1.35 -1.01
C PHE A 127 13.44 -2.01 0.05
N THR A 128 13.54 -1.38 1.20
CA THR A 128 14.37 -1.87 2.30
C THR A 128 13.50 -2.58 3.34
N LEU A 129 13.60 -3.89 3.37
CA LEU A 129 13.04 -4.69 4.44
C LEU A 129 14.01 -4.66 5.62
N VAL A 130 13.56 -4.07 6.74
CA VAL A 130 14.35 -4.04 7.98
C VAL A 130 14.35 -5.45 8.59
N LYS A 131 15.51 -6.06 8.75
CA LYS A 131 15.63 -7.41 9.32
C LYS A 131 15.68 -7.38 10.85
N ASP A 132 16.53 -6.50 11.38
CA ASP A 132 16.78 -6.40 12.82
C ASP A 132 16.13 -5.12 13.35
N ILE A 133 15.24 -5.28 14.32
CA ILE A 133 14.57 -4.14 14.95
C ILE A 133 15.50 -3.55 16.00
N THR A 134 15.82 -2.29 15.79
CA THR A 134 16.60 -1.48 16.73
C THR A 134 15.81 -0.22 17.07
N ASP A 135 16.09 0.36 18.24
CA ASP A 135 15.52 1.64 18.61
C ASP A 135 15.96 2.75 17.64
N VAL A 136 15.11 3.75 17.49
CA VAL A 136 15.36 4.92 16.65
C VAL A 136 15.36 6.20 17.51
N PRO A 137 16.19 7.19 17.18
CA PRO A 137 16.18 8.47 17.91
C PRO A 137 14.79 9.11 17.89
N ARG A 138 14.33 9.58 19.05
CA ARG A 138 13.05 10.29 19.18
C ARG A 138 13.13 11.62 18.44
N GLY A 139 12.07 11.92 17.68
CA GLY A 139 11.90 13.16 16.93
C GLY A 139 11.04 14.18 17.69
N SER A 140 10.43 15.11 16.93
CA SER A 140 9.43 16.05 17.44
C SER A 140 8.06 15.38 17.56
N ALA A 141 7.40 15.52 18.70
CA ALA A 141 6.02 15.06 18.89
C ALA A 141 5.04 15.78 17.95
N GLU A 142 5.26 17.06 17.66
CA GLU A 142 4.46 17.84 16.72
C GLU A 142 4.55 17.22 15.31
N TRP A 143 5.77 16.94 14.84
CA TRP A 143 5.96 16.23 13.56
C TRP A 143 5.36 14.82 13.59
N GLY A 144 5.44 14.13 14.73
CA GLY A 144 4.81 12.83 14.94
C GLY A 144 3.29 12.86 14.76
N ALA A 145 2.63 13.91 15.22
CA ALA A 145 1.19 14.10 14.99
C ALA A 145 0.86 14.26 13.49
N ASP A 146 1.71 14.96 12.74
CA ASP A 146 1.55 15.10 11.29
C ASP A 146 1.76 13.75 10.56
N VAL A 147 2.81 13.03 10.95
CA VAL A 147 3.09 11.69 10.43
C VAL A 147 1.94 10.72 10.75
N TYR A 148 1.39 10.78 11.98
CA TYR A 148 0.23 9.96 12.35
C TYR A 148 -0.96 10.21 11.44
N ARG A 149 -1.31 11.47 11.21
CA ARG A 149 -2.41 11.84 10.31
C ARG A 149 -2.17 11.36 8.88
N ALA A 150 -0.94 11.47 8.41
CA ALA A 150 -0.58 11.11 7.03
C ALA A 150 -0.51 9.59 6.78
N ALA A 151 -0.03 8.81 7.77
CA ALA A 151 0.31 7.40 7.59
C ALA A 151 -0.65 6.42 8.29
N CYS A 152 -1.24 6.79 9.42
CA CYS A 152 -1.87 5.85 10.33
C CYS A 152 -3.37 6.07 10.51
N GLN A 153 -3.81 7.33 10.48
CA GLN A 153 -5.16 7.74 10.86
C GLN A 153 -6.26 7.08 10.02
N ASP A 154 -6.04 6.86 8.73
CA ASP A 154 -7.05 6.26 7.85
C ASP A 154 -7.46 4.85 8.30
N CYS A 155 -6.53 4.11 8.91
CA CYS A 155 -6.79 2.76 9.39
C CYS A 155 -7.10 2.74 10.90
N HIS A 156 -6.41 3.58 11.69
CA HIS A 156 -6.49 3.57 13.15
C HIS A 156 -7.46 4.60 13.73
N GLY A 157 -7.98 5.53 12.90
CA GLY A 157 -8.83 6.63 13.33
C GLY A 157 -8.08 7.74 14.07
N GLU A 158 -8.80 8.61 14.75
CA GLU A 158 -8.20 9.64 15.60
C GLU A 158 -7.40 8.99 16.75
N ALA A 159 -6.22 9.50 17.04
CA ALA A 159 -5.41 9.04 18.16
C ALA A 159 -6.22 9.08 19.46
N HIS A 160 -5.94 8.16 20.37
CA HIS A 160 -6.59 7.99 21.68
C HIS A 160 -8.06 7.54 21.63
N THR A 161 -8.79 7.77 20.54
CA THR A 161 -10.23 7.47 20.46
C THR A 161 -10.57 6.41 19.43
N GLY A 162 -9.76 6.29 18.38
CA GLY A 162 -10.03 5.45 17.22
C GLY A 162 -11.27 5.90 16.42
N LYS A 163 -11.73 7.13 16.63
CA LYS A 163 -12.89 7.65 15.91
C LYS A 163 -12.58 7.75 14.42
N GLY A 164 -13.50 7.26 13.59
CA GLY A 164 -13.33 7.24 12.13
C GLY A 164 -12.58 6.02 11.57
N ARG A 165 -12.06 5.11 12.42
CA ARG A 165 -11.44 3.87 11.91
C ARG A 165 -12.46 3.00 11.17
N PRO A 166 -12.10 2.45 9.99
CA PRO A 166 -13.03 1.66 9.17
C PRO A 166 -13.33 0.28 9.77
N SER A 167 -12.45 -0.22 10.65
CA SER A 167 -12.61 -1.53 11.29
C SER A 167 -12.27 -1.45 12.77
N LYS A 168 -13.09 -2.11 13.60
CA LYS A 168 -12.79 -2.29 15.03
C LYS A 168 -11.62 -3.25 15.26
N LEU A 169 -11.16 -3.97 14.25
CA LEU A 169 -9.97 -4.82 14.32
C LEU A 169 -8.67 -4.00 14.32
N ALA A 170 -8.70 -2.77 13.78
CA ALA A 170 -7.57 -1.86 13.93
C ALA A 170 -7.52 -1.35 15.38
N PRO A 171 -6.38 -1.53 16.09
CA PRO A 171 -6.26 -1.07 17.46
C PRO A 171 -6.30 0.45 17.55
N ILE A 172 -6.71 0.96 18.71
CA ILE A 172 -6.59 2.39 19.03
C ILE A 172 -5.14 2.66 19.43
N LEU A 173 -4.55 3.71 18.87
CA LEU A 173 -3.17 4.10 19.13
C LEU A 173 -3.15 5.42 19.95
N PRO A 174 -2.28 5.53 20.95
CA PRO A 174 -1.28 4.55 21.41
C PRO A 174 -1.81 3.54 22.45
N GLU A 175 -3.10 3.50 22.76
CA GLU A 175 -3.68 2.76 23.89
C GLU A 175 -3.28 1.28 23.89
N VAL A 176 -3.18 0.66 22.71
CA VAL A 176 -2.73 -0.74 22.58
C VAL A 176 -1.30 -0.94 23.09
N ALA A 177 -0.49 0.12 23.14
CA ALA A 177 0.88 0.03 23.64
C ALA A 177 0.95 -0.27 25.15
N ALA A 178 -0.11 0.03 25.92
CA ALA A 178 -0.21 -0.36 27.33
C ALA A 178 -0.15 -1.89 27.51
N ASP A 179 -0.63 -2.66 26.52
CA ASP A 179 -0.65 -4.12 26.57
C ASP A 179 0.69 -4.74 26.15
N TYR A 180 1.62 -3.97 25.58
CA TYR A 180 2.88 -4.49 25.04
C TYR A 180 3.77 -5.12 26.13
N GLY A 181 3.80 -4.52 27.31
CA GLY A 181 4.56 -5.06 28.44
C GLY A 181 4.07 -6.43 28.92
N VAL A 182 2.77 -6.69 28.76
CA VAL A 182 2.16 -8.00 29.08
C VAL A 182 2.37 -8.99 27.96
N ALA A 183 2.15 -8.57 26.71
CA ALA A 183 2.27 -9.43 25.52
C ALA A 183 3.73 -9.76 25.19
N PHE A 184 4.67 -8.87 25.51
CA PHE A 184 6.11 -9.00 25.22
C PHE A 184 6.95 -8.67 26.45
N PRO A 185 6.97 -9.50 27.48
CA PRO A 185 7.70 -9.24 28.71
C PRO A 185 9.18 -9.01 28.45
N GLY A 186 9.72 -7.92 29.02
CA GLY A 186 11.14 -7.57 28.88
C GLY A 186 11.51 -6.84 27.59
N VAL A 187 10.56 -6.58 26.69
CA VAL A 187 10.75 -5.76 25.51
C VAL A 187 10.17 -4.38 25.74
N ALA A 188 10.96 -3.34 25.44
CA ALA A 188 10.50 -1.96 25.56
C ALA A 188 9.31 -1.72 24.63
N PRO A 189 8.21 -1.04 25.08
CA PRO A 189 7.03 -0.78 24.25
C PRO A 189 7.35 -0.10 22.92
N GLY A 190 8.30 0.83 22.91
CA GLY A 190 8.77 1.49 21.69
C GLY A 190 9.35 0.52 20.66
N LEU A 191 10.11 -0.50 21.09
CA LEU A 191 10.62 -1.54 20.17
C LEU A 191 9.50 -2.41 19.59
N VAL A 192 8.48 -2.73 20.40
CA VAL A 192 7.30 -3.46 19.93
C VAL A 192 6.54 -2.63 18.89
N PHE A 193 6.41 -1.33 19.12
CA PHE A 193 5.79 -0.41 18.16
C PHE A 193 6.59 -0.35 16.85
N ILE A 194 7.91 -0.19 16.93
CA ILE A 194 8.81 -0.19 15.75
C ILE A 194 8.63 -1.49 14.96
N GLU A 195 8.65 -2.62 15.64
CA GLU A 195 8.44 -3.94 15.03
C GLU A 195 7.11 -4.01 14.27
N LYS A 196 6.00 -3.57 14.90
CA LYS A 196 4.68 -3.53 14.27
C LYS A 196 4.64 -2.67 13.02
N VAL A 197 5.30 -1.54 13.02
CA VAL A 197 5.34 -0.64 11.86
C VAL A 197 6.22 -1.22 10.75
N ARG A 198 7.40 -1.78 11.08
CA ARG A 198 8.37 -2.29 10.11
C ARG A 198 7.97 -3.63 9.49
N HIS A 199 7.35 -4.51 10.27
CA HIS A 199 7.01 -5.85 9.81
C HIS A 199 5.51 -6.05 9.57
N GLY A 200 4.63 -5.29 10.24
CA GLY A 200 3.19 -5.45 10.11
C GLY A 200 2.77 -6.91 10.29
N ARG A 201 2.01 -7.46 9.34
CA ARG A 201 1.69 -8.88 9.31
C ARG A 201 2.84 -9.75 8.77
N PHE A 202 3.74 -9.18 7.99
CA PHE A 202 4.73 -9.94 7.22
C PHE A 202 5.60 -10.82 8.11
N PHE A 203 6.08 -10.24 9.23
CA PHE A 203 6.84 -10.93 10.26
C PHE A 203 6.21 -10.79 11.64
N GLY A 204 5.21 -9.93 11.76
CA GLY A 204 4.60 -9.59 13.03
C GLY A 204 3.57 -10.59 13.52
N VAL A 205 3.25 -10.48 14.80
CA VAL A 205 2.22 -11.24 15.47
C VAL A 205 0.86 -10.60 15.22
N GLY A 206 0.01 -11.30 14.48
CA GLY A 206 -1.39 -10.94 14.29
C GLY A 206 -1.66 -9.75 13.36
N GLY A 207 -2.92 -9.59 12.98
CA GLY A 207 -3.40 -8.47 12.19
C GLY A 207 -3.12 -8.53 10.69
N ASN A 208 -3.61 -7.51 9.99
CA ASN A 208 -3.42 -7.30 8.55
C ASN A 208 -2.71 -6.00 8.26
N MET A 209 -2.11 -5.38 9.27
CA MET A 209 -1.36 -4.14 9.08
C MET A 209 -0.27 -4.37 8.02
N PRO A 210 -0.21 -3.56 6.96
CA PRO A 210 0.90 -3.61 6.03
C PRO A 210 2.19 -3.14 6.71
N LEU A 211 3.32 -3.62 6.22
CA LEU A 211 4.62 -3.14 6.65
C LEU A 211 4.94 -1.78 6.02
N TYR A 212 5.76 -0.98 6.69
CA TYR A 212 6.34 0.24 6.15
C TYR A 212 7.83 0.06 5.93
N ALA A 213 8.24 -0.03 4.66
CA ALA A 213 9.66 0.03 4.29
C ALA A 213 10.24 1.42 4.64
N ARG A 214 11.57 1.54 4.71
CA ARG A 214 12.22 2.82 5.03
C ARG A 214 11.93 3.91 4.00
N GLU A 215 11.70 3.53 2.77
CA GLU A 215 11.37 4.43 1.65
C GLU A 215 9.94 4.98 1.77
N ALA A 216 9.03 4.26 2.43
CA ALA A 216 7.66 4.69 2.67
C ALA A 216 7.55 5.54 3.95
N LEU A 217 8.22 5.13 5.03
CA LEU A 217 8.25 5.81 6.31
C LEU A 217 9.67 5.77 6.86
N SER A 218 10.34 6.92 6.93
CA SER A 218 11.73 7.00 7.38
C SER A 218 11.88 6.67 8.87
N ASP A 219 13.11 6.34 9.32
CA ASP A 219 13.40 6.17 10.74
C ASP A 219 13.20 7.49 11.53
N LYS A 220 13.37 8.65 10.87
CA LYS A 220 13.06 9.96 11.45
C LYS A 220 11.56 10.13 11.72
N ASP A 221 10.72 9.73 10.77
CA ASP A 221 9.26 9.81 10.93
C ASP A 221 8.78 8.82 12.00
N LEU A 222 9.37 7.64 12.05
CA LEU A 222 9.08 6.63 13.07
C LEU A 222 9.49 7.12 14.47
N GLY A 223 10.66 7.76 14.59
CA GLY A 223 11.08 8.39 15.85
C GLY A 223 10.18 9.53 16.29
N ALA A 224 9.62 10.29 15.35
CA ALA A 224 8.64 11.33 15.65
C ALA A 224 7.31 10.72 16.15
N LEU A 225 6.83 9.62 15.56
CA LEU A 225 5.66 8.88 16.04
C LEU A 225 5.85 8.38 17.48
N LEU A 226 7.04 7.83 17.79
CA LEU A 226 7.36 7.38 19.15
C LEU A 226 7.34 8.54 20.15
N ALA A 227 7.85 9.73 19.76
CA ALA A 227 7.77 10.93 20.58
C ALA A 227 6.33 11.42 20.77
N TYR A 228 5.50 11.36 19.71
CA TYR A 228 4.10 11.75 19.78
C TYR A 228 3.28 10.85 20.71
N PHE A 229 3.62 9.56 20.77
CA PHE A 229 2.95 8.55 21.59
C PHE A 229 3.62 8.33 22.96
N GLU A 230 4.70 9.04 23.27
CA GLU A 230 5.46 8.90 24.52
C GLU A 230 6.01 7.46 24.73
N LEU A 231 6.45 6.80 23.64
CA LEU A 231 6.95 5.43 23.60
C LEU A 231 8.49 5.32 23.55
#